data_63e9129ddaa86f0bbdc222a87dc9681c
#
_entry.id   63e9129ddaa86f0bbdc222a87dc9681c
#
_cell.length_a   1.000
_cell.length_b   1.000
_cell.length_c   1.000
_cell.angle_alpha   90.00
_cell.angle_beta   90.00
_cell.angle_gamma   90.00
#
_symmetry.space_group_name_H-M   'P 1'
#
loop_
_entity.id
_entity.type
_entity.pdbx_description
1 polymer ?
#
loop_
_entity_poly.entity_id
_entity_poly.type
_entity_poly.pdbx_seq_one_letter_code
_entity_poly.pdbx_strand_id
1 'polypeptide(L)'
;GKFITLGLTISQSLENSKRNMGMYRLQVHDRNTFGVHWHPHKGGAAHYHEARSSGVHFPIAVVLGGDPSLIFATIAPLPENIDELLFAAFLKKKPIELCKARTSNLKVPTNAEFIIEGTVPLEQTKLEGPFGDHFGHYSEAAEFPVFHINAIQHKNNPIYPATVVGKPPQEDKFMGDCTQSILGPLIKLIHPEIKSTWAYFEAGFHNLLVVSTENRYTREPFKTALGILGQGQLSLTKTIILVNSNVDVKNKSQILQEIRKNFNPQSDFLLLSKTPLDTLDFTGESMHKGSKMIIDATGYNTN
;
A
#
# COMPACT_ATOMS: atom_id res chain seq x y z
N GLY A 1 5.19 -12.76 18.23
CA GLY A 1 3.75 -12.78 18.55
C GLY A 1 2.94 -13.47 17.45
N LYS A 2 1.66 -13.69 17.69
CA LYS A 2 0.72 -14.21 16.68
C LYS A 2 0.07 -13.05 15.98
N PHE A 3 0.03 -13.07 14.63
CA PHE A 3 -0.55 -12.00 13.82
C PHE A 3 -1.61 -12.54 12.86
N ILE A 4 -2.64 -11.74 12.62
CA ILE A 4 -3.54 -11.85 11.49
C ILE A 4 -2.98 -10.93 10.41
N THR A 5 -2.53 -11.48 9.29
CA THR A 5 -1.81 -10.74 8.24
C THR A 5 -2.69 -10.37 7.05
N LEU A 6 -3.72 -11.17 6.75
CA LEU A 6 -4.66 -10.95 5.65
C LEU A 6 -6.02 -10.41 6.12
N GLY A 7 -6.05 -9.67 7.23
CA GLY A 7 -7.26 -9.06 7.75
C GLY A 7 -7.67 -7.83 6.94
N LEU A 8 -8.86 -7.87 6.32
CA LEU A 8 -9.44 -6.74 5.61
C LEU A 8 -10.31 -5.95 6.58
N THR A 9 -9.81 -4.84 7.08
CA THR A 9 -10.49 -4.04 8.10
C THR A 9 -11.40 -3.01 7.46
N ILE A 10 -12.68 -3.08 7.78
CA ILE A 10 -13.73 -2.16 7.35
C ILE A 10 -13.96 -1.13 8.46
N SER A 11 -13.93 0.13 8.09
CA SER A 11 -14.26 1.28 8.92
C SER A 11 -15.13 2.27 8.15
N GLN A 12 -15.74 3.21 8.87
CA GLN A 12 -16.59 4.23 8.28
C GLN A 12 -16.36 5.57 8.97
N SER A 13 -16.25 6.64 8.17
CA SER A 13 -16.18 8.02 8.65
C SER A 13 -17.48 8.39 9.38
N LEU A 14 -17.35 9.11 10.48
CA LEU A 14 -18.49 9.67 11.23
C LEU A 14 -19.07 10.90 10.54
N GLU A 15 -18.24 11.68 9.83
CA GLU A 15 -18.64 12.95 9.23
C GLU A 15 -19.41 12.77 7.91
N ASN A 16 -18.93 11.89 7.04
CA ASN A 16 -19.43 11.80 5.68
C ASN A 16 -19.90 10.38 5.28
N SER A 17 -19.90 9.45 6.22
CA SER A 17 -20.28 8.05 6.00
C SER A 17 -19.45 7.31 4.93
N LYS A 18 -18.33 7.86 4.49
CA LYS A 18 -17.41 7.17 3.59
C LYS A 18 -16.87 5.91 4.27
N ARG A 19 -16.84 4.83 3.52
CA ARG A 19 -16.26 3.57 3.97
C ARG A 19 -14.82 3.49 3.51
N ASN A 20 -14.00 2.81 4.31
CA ASN A 20 -12.68 2.34 3.94
C ASN A 20 -12.57 0.85 4.22
N MET A 21 -11.97 0.11 3.31
CA MET A 21 -11.59 -1.28 3.52
C MET A 21 -10.10 -1.42 3.22
N GLY A 22 -9.28 -1.58 4.25
CA GLY A 22 -7.84 -1.67 4.13
C GLY A 22 -7.28 -2.95 4.73
N MET A 23 -6.14 -3.40 4.22
CA MET A 23 -5.40 -4.50 4.84
C MET A 23 -4.49 -3.93 5.93
N TYR A 24 -4.76 -4.32 7.18
CA TYR A 24 -3.99 -3.93 8.34
C TYR A 24 -3.63 -5.17 9.14
N ARG A 25 -2.37 -5.29 9.55
CA ARG A 25 -1.96 -6.38 10.42
C ARG A 25 -2.54 -6.20 11.82
N LEU A 26 -2.95 -7.31 12.43
CA LEU A 26 -3.46 -7.31 13.80
C LEU A 26 -2.66 -8.28 14.64
N GLN A 27 -2.07 -7.82 15.73
CA GLN A 27 -1.39 -8.70 16.68
C GLN A 27 -2.41 -9.26 17.69
N VAL A 28 -2.41 -10.57 17.84
CA VAL A 28 -3.26 -11.23 18.85
C VAL A 28 -2.62 -11.05 20.22
N HIS A 29 -3.24 -10.30 21.09
CA HIS A 29 -2.79 -10.11 22.48
C HIS A 29 -3.34 -11.18 23.41
N ASP A 30 -4.65 -11.39 23.35
CA ASP A 30 -5.37 -12.38 24.14
C ASP A 30 -6.63 -12.89 23.42
N ARG A 31 -7.54 -13.54 24.16
CA ARG A 31 -8.78 -14.11 23.59
C ARG A 31 -9.70 -13.07 22.95
N ASN A 32 -9.69 -11.87 23.46
CA ASN A 32 -10.70 -10.84 23.15
C ASN A 32 -10.07 -9.55 22.64
N THR A 33 -8.73 -9.45 22.52
CA THR A 33 -8.06 -8.22 22.11
C THR A 33 -6.99 -8.42 21.07
N PHE A 34 -6.96 -7.51 20.08
CA PHE A 34 -5.92 -7.40 19.08
C PHE A 34 -5.27 -6.00 19.14
N GLY A 35 -3.99 -5.89 18.81
CA GLY A 35 -3.38 -4.62 18.42
C GLY A 35 -3.66 -4.34 16.96
N VAL A 36 -4.03 -3.10 16.61
CA VAL A 36 -4.31 -2.71 15.22
C VAL A 36 -3.24 -1.75 14.73
N HIS A 37 -2.48 -2.18 13.72
CA HIS A 37 -1.41 -1.37 13.16
C HIS A 37 -1.95 -0.40 12.10
N TRP A 38 -2.30 0.81 12.52
CA TRP A 38 -2.69 1.89 11.61
C TRP A 38 -1.47 2.55 10.97
N HIS A 39 -1.42 2.56 9.64
CA HIS A 39 -0.47 3.41 8.94
C HIS A 39 -1.05 4.83 8.84
N PRO A 40 -0.30 5.88 9.27
CA PRO A 40 -0.81 7.26 9.35
C PRO A 40 -1.45 7.81 8.07
N HIS A 41 -1.00 7.33 6.92
CA HIS A 41 -1.46 7.80 5.60
C HIS A 41 -2.62 6.97 5.00
N LYS A 42 -3.19 6.04 5.75
CA LYS A 42 -4.27 5.17 5.27
C LYS A 42 -5.64 5.62 5.81
N GLY A 43 -6.70 5.36 5.04
CA GLY A 43 -8.07 5.77 5.36
C GLY A 43 -8.57 5.29 6.74
N GLY A 44 -8.17 4.08 7.18
CA GLY A 44 -8.53 3.59 8.51
C GLY A 44 -7.94 4.43 9.65
N ALA A 45 -6.71 4.94 9.48
CA ALA A 45 -6.11 5.87 10.46
C ALA A 45 -6.85 7.22 10.48
N ALA A 46 -7.23 7.75 9.32
CA ALA A 46 -8.00 8.99 9.24
C ALA A 46 -9.34 8.86 9.98
N HIS A 47 -10.10 7.79 9.75
CA HIS A 47 -11.36 7.51 10.45
C HIS A 47 -11.16 7.32 11.96
N TYR A 48 -10.07 6.68 12.38
CA TYR A 48 -9.74 6.54 13.82
C TYR A 48 -9.44 7.89 14.47
N HIS A 49 -8.68 8.76 13.79
CA HIS A 49 -8.40 10.12 14.29
C HIS A 49 -9.67 10.97 14.37
N GLU A 50 -10.55 10.88 13.40
CA GLU A 50 -11.87 11.52 13.41
C GLU A 50 -12.71 11.05 14.61
N ALA A 51 -12.80 9.74 14.83
CA ALA A 51 -13.52 9.18 15.98
C ALA A 51 -12.93 9.65 17.31
N ARG A 52 -11.61 9.68 17.43
CA ARG A 52 -10.89 10.18 18.60
C ARG A 52 -11.18 11.65 18.87
N SER A 53 -11.16 12.48 17.84
CA SER A 53 -11.49 13.91 17.96
C SER A 53 -12.94 14.15 18.37
N SER A 54 -13.85 13.27 17.98
CA SER A 54 -15.28 13.32 18.31
C SER A 54 -15.64 12.65 19.65
N GLY A 55 -14.66 12.04 20.33
CA GLY A 55 -14.89 11.35 21.62
C GLY A 55 -15.73 10.06 21.50
N VAL A 56 -15.81 9.46 20.32
CA VAL A 56 -16.66 8.28 20.03
C VAL A 56 -15.80 7.03 19.89
N HIS A 57 -16.16 5.96 20.57
CA HIS A 57 -15.52 4.66 20.34
C HIS A 57 -15.66 4.22 18.89
N PHE A 58 -14.55 3.74 18.30
CA PHE A 58 -14.44 3.48 16.90
C PHE A 58 -14.80 2.03 16.54
N PRO A 59 -15.98 1.76 15.92
CA PRO A 59 -16.34 0.43 15.51
C PRO A 59 -15.59 0.05 14.24
N ILE A 60 -15.06 -1.18 14.22
CA ILE A 60 -14.45 -1.80 13.04
C ILE A 60 -14.92 -3.24 12.87
N ALA A 61 -14.83 -3.73 11.64
CA ALA A 61 -15.04 -5.13 11.31
C ALA A 61 -13.86 -5.66 10.50
N VAL A 62 -13.29 -6.77 10.93
CA VAL A 62 -12.18 -7.45 10.25
C VAL A 62 -12.74 -8.64 9.49
N VAL A 63 -12.57 -8.64 8.18
CA VAL A 63 -13.02 -9.70 7.26
C VAL A 63 -11.83 -10.57 6.91
N LEU A 64 -11.99 -11.88 7.00
CA LEU A 64 -10.98 -12.84 6.58
C LEU A 64 -11.60 -13.77 5.51
N GLY A 65 -10.86 -13.94 4.41
CA GLY A 65 -11.32 -14.77 3.29
C GLY A 65 -12.46 -14.17 2.50
N GLY A 66 -12.98 -14.96 1.59
CA GLY A 66 -14.00 -14.55 0.64
C GLY A 66 -13.44 -14.40 -0.78
N ASP A 67 -13.96 -13.45 -1.53
CA ASP A 67 -13.55 -13.25 -2.92
C ASP A 67 -12.14 -12.62 -3.00
N PRO A 68 -11.21 -13.17 -3.81
CA PRO A 68 -9.86 -12.61 -3.97
C PRO A 68 -9.84 -11.14 -4.44
N SER A 69 -10.89 -10.68 -5.13
CA SER A 69 -11.00 -9.28 -5.54
C SER A 69 -11.06 -8.32 -4.35
N LEU A 70 -11.54 -8.76 -3.18
CA LEU A 70 -11.52 -7.97 -1.94
C LEU A 70 -10.09 -7.75 -1.47
N ILE A 71 -9.27 -8.81 -1.43
CA ILE A 71 -7.86 -8.72 -1.04
C ILE A 71 -7.13 -7.75 -1.97
N PHE A 72 -7.31 -7.92 -3.28
CA PHE A 72 -6.68 -7.06 -4.27
C PHE A 72 -7.11 -5.59 -4.14
N ALA A 73 -8.39 -5.33 -3.91
CA ALA A 73 -8.91 -3.98 -3.76
C ALA A 73 -8.31 -3.24 -2.55
N THR A 74 -8.03 -3.95 -1.45
CA THR A 74 -7.45 -3.35 -0.22
C THR A 74 -5.98 -2.96 -0.33
N ILE A 75 -5.25 -3.56 -1.26
CA ILE A 75 -3.84 -3.23 -1.52
C ILE A 75 -3.65 -2.30 -2.70
N ALA A 76 -4.68 -2.13 -3.54
CA ALA A 76 -4.64 -1.27 -4.71
C ALA A 76 -4.42 0.20 -4.29
N PRO A 77 -3.52 0.94 -4.96
CA PRO A 77 -3.28 2.36 -4.69
C PRO A 77 -4.40 3.22 -5.29
N LEU A 78 -5.62 3.06 -4.77
CA LEU A 78 -6.78 3.77 -5.23
C LEU A 78 -6.76 5.24 -4.77
N PRO A 79 -7.32 6.17 -5.55
CA PRO A 79 -7.60 7.52 -5.08
C PRO A 79 -8.54 7.50 -3.85
N GLU A 80 -8.39 8.46 -2.95
CA GLU A 80 -9.13 8.55 -1.67
C GLU A 80 -10.66 8.49 -1.81
N ASN A 81 -11.19 8.82 -2.98
CA ASN A 81 -12.64 8.84 -3.22
C ASN A 81 -13.19 7.56 -3.88
N ILE A 82 -12.36 6.57 -4.09
CA ILE A 82 -12.76 5.30 -4.69
C ILE A 82 -12.95 4.27 -3.57
N ASP A 83 -14.18 3.79 -3.42
CA ASP A 83 -14.53 2.72 -2.46
C ASP A 83 -13.93 1.38 -2.92
N GLU A 84 -13.18 0.73 -2.05
CA GLU A 84 -12.50 -0.55 -2.35
C GLU A 84 -13.51 -1.67 -2.68
N LEU A 85 -14.69 -1.68 -2.07
CA LEU A 85 -15.72 -2.66 -2.42
C LEU A 85 -16.31 -2.41 -3.81
N LEU A 86 -16.43 -1.15 -4.22
CA LEU A 86 -16.83 -0.80 -5.59
C LEU A 86 -15.76 -1.27 -6.59
N PHE A 87 -14.50 -1.06 -6.28
CA PHE A 87 -13.40 -1.53 -7.12
C PHE A 87 -13.33 -3.07 -7.16
N ALA A 88 -13.53 -3.77 -6.04
CA ALA A 88 -13.64 -5.22 -6.02
C ALA A 88 -14.79 -5.73 -6.90
N ALA A 89 -15.96 -5.06 -6.85
CA ALA A 89 -17.10 -5.38 -7.69
C ALA A 89 -16.80 -5.18 -9.20
N PHE A 90 -16.06 -4.12 -9.53
CA PHE A 90 -15.58 -3.85 -10.90
C PHE A 90 -14.68 -4.98 -11.40
N LEU A 91 -13.69 -5.40 -10.60
CA LEU A 91 -12.78 -6.51 -10.94
C LEU A 91 -13.53 -7.83 -11.12
N LYS A 92 -14.45 -8.10 -10.21
CA LYS A 92 -15.28 -9.31 -10.23
C LYS A 92 -16.33 -9.30 -11.36
N LYS A 93 -16.65 -8.13 -11.92
CA LYS A 93 -17.76 -7.90 -12.86
C LYS A 93 -19.14 -8.33 -12.31
N LYS A 94 -19.27 -8.28 -10.98
CA LYS A 94 -20.50 -8.61 -10.25
C LYS A 94 -20.55 -7.81 -8.94
N PRO A 95 -21.73 -7.43 -8.46
CA PRO A 95 -21.87 -6.79 -7.16
C PRO A 95 -21.23 -7.61 -6.03
N ILE A 96 -20.67 -6.93 -5.05
CA ILE A 96 -20.31 -7.52 -3.76
C ILE A 96 -21.55 -7.45 -2.86
N GLU A 97 -22.10 -8.59 -2.49
CA GLU A 97 -23.22 -8.66 -1.58
C GLU A 97 -22.79 -8.30 -0.16
N LEU A 98 -23.51 -7.38 0.45
CA LEU A 98 -23.22 -6.86 1.78
C LEU A 98 -24.39 -7.11 2.72
N CYS A 99 -24.09 -7.45 3.97
CA CYS A 99 -25.07 -7.45 5.06
C CYS A 99 -24.64 -6.46 6.17
N LYS A 100 -25.56 -6.13 7.05
CA LYS A 100 -25.28 -5.34 8.25
C LYS A 100 -24.45 -6.19 9.21
N ALA A 101 -23.40 -5.62 9.77
CA ALA A 101 -22.64 -6.21 10.85
C ALA A 101 -23.54 -6.44 12.08
N ARG A 102 -23.22 -7.42 12.91
CA ARG A 102 -24.06 -7.83 14.05
C ARG A 102 -24.01 -6.83 15.20
N THR A 103 -22.85 -6.23 15.43
CA THR A 103 -22.60 -5.38 16.61
C THR A 103 -22.46 -3.90 16.28
N SER A 104 -22.54 -3.53 14.99
CA SER A 104 -22.42 -2.15 14.52
C SER A 104 -23.28 -1.88 13.29
N ASN A 105 -23.26 -0.63 12.80
CA ASN A 105 -23.93 -0.26 11.55
C ASN A 105 -23.07 -0.48 10.29
N LEU A 106 -21.86 -1.01 10.44
CA LEU A 106 -20.99 -1.32 9.32
C LEU A 106 -21.63 -2.35 8.39
N LYS A 107 -21.32 -2.23 7.11
CA LYS A 107 -21.72 -3.24 6.10
C LYS A 107 -20.50 -4.09 5.75
N VAL A 108 -20.67 -5.40 5.80
CA VAL A 108 -19.61 -6.41 5.60
C VAL A 108 -20.00 -7.39 4.48
N PRO A 109 -19.02 -7.94 3.73
CA PRO A 109 -19.29 -8.93 2.68
C PRO A 109 -19.95 -10.20 3.23
N THR A 110 -21.02 -10.64 2.59
CA THR A 110 -21.81 -11.84 3.03
C THR A 110 -21.05 -13.15 2.85
N ASN A 111 -20.09 -13.21 1.92
CA ASN A 111 -19.36 -14.44 1.58
C ASN A 111 -18.00 -14.55 2.27
N ALA A 112 -17.73 -13.73 3.28
CA ALA A 112 -16.51 -13.84 4.10
C ALA A 112 -16.42 -15.21 4.79
N GLU A 113 -15.21 -15.71 5.02
CA GLU A 113 -14.98 -16.92 5.80
C GLU A 113 -15.17 -16.64 7.30
N PHE A 114 -14.59 -15.50 7.76
CA PHE A 114 -14.77 -14.99 9.11
C PHE A 114 -15.03 -13.48 9.08
N ILE A 115 -15.85 -13.02 10.02
CA ILE A 115 -16.07 -11.61 10.33
C ILE A 115 -15.84 -11.43 11.82
N ILE A 116 -14.87 -10.61 12.19
CA ILE A 116 -14.54 -10.27 13.57
C ILE A 116 -14.94 -8.83 13.79
N GLU A 117 -15.91 -8.61 14.65
CA GLU A 117 -16.49 -7.29 14.93
C GLU A 117 -16.13 -6.81 16.31
N GLY A 118 -15.94 -5.52 16.46
CA GLY A 118 -15.68 -4.93 17.76
C GLY A 118 -15.39 -3.44 17.70
N THR A 119 -14.71 -2.96 18.72
CA THR A 119 -14.53 -1.53 18.97
C THR A 119 -13.09 -1.24 19.34
N VAL A 120 -12.56 -0.13 18.85
CA VAL A 120 -11.28 0.44 19.25
C VAL A 120 -11.55 1.58 20.23
N PRO A 121 -11.23 1.44 21.54
CA PRO A 121 -11.29 2.53 22.51
C PRO A 121 -10.30 3.64 22.18
N LEU A 122 -10.61 4.87 22.56
CA LEU A 122 -9.89 6.06 22.10
C LEU A 122 -8.47 6.20 22.65
N GLU A 123 -8.20 5.67 23.85
CA GLU A 123 -6.95 5.92 24.58
C GLU A 123 -6.23 4.65 25.04
N GLN A 124 -6.73 3.50 24.62
CA GLN A 124 -6.12 2.24 25.00
C GLN A 124 -5.13 1.79 23.95
N THR A 125 -3.86 1.70 24.34
CA THR A 125 -2.79 1.14 23.52
C THR A 125 -2.15 -0.06 24.18
N LYS A 126 -1.49 -0.89 23.39
CA LYS A 126 -0.59 -1.96 23.83
C LYS A 126 0.61 -2.03 22.89
N LEU A 127 1.73 -2.53 23.42
CA LEU A 127 2.93 -2.75 22.65
C LEU A 127 2.67 -3.80 21.55
N GLU A 128 2.89 -3.43 20.29
CA GLU A 128 2.79 -4.26 19.10
C GLU A 128 4.16 -4.44 18.47
N GLY A 129 4.44 -5.63 18.00
CA GLY A 129 5.71 -5.95 17.36
C GLY A 129 6.66 -6.75 18.29
N PRO A 130 7.91 -6.97 17.85
CA PRO A 130 8.40 -6.69 16.49
C PRO A 130 7.74 -7.58 15.44
N PHE A 131 7.65 -7.09 14.21
CA PHE A 131 7.04 -7.78 13.07
C PHE A 131 8.04 -7.89 11.91
N GLY A 132 8.23 -9.09 11.36
CA GLY A 132 9.05 -9.31 10.17
C GLY A 132 8.32 -8.80 8.92
N ASP A 133 8.93 -7.88 8.20
CA ASP A 133 8.33 -7.24 7.02
C ASP A 133 9.02 -7.62 5.71
N HIS A 134 8.48 -7.11 4.59
CA HIS A 134 8.95 -7.42 3.25
C HIS A 134 10.32 -6.78 2.89
N PHE A 135 10.87 -5.92 3.73
CA PHE A 135 12.25 -5.46 3.59
C PHE A 135 13.26 -6.51 4.09
N GLY A 136 12.78 -7.53 4.80
CA GLY A 136 13.60 -8.65 5.29
C GLY A 136 14.24 -8.41 6.65
N HIS A 137 13.73 -7.46 7.41
CA HIS A 137 14.11 -7.20 8.81
C HIS A 137 12.86 -7.08 9.70
N TYR A 138 13.05 -6.99 11.00
CA TYR A 138 11.98 -6.77 11.94
C TYR A 138 11.75 -5.28 12.18
N SER A 139 10.47 -4.87 12.15
CA SER A 139 10.08 -3.54 12.61
C SER A 139 10.30 -3.40 14.12
N GLU A 140 10.50 -2.18 14.59
CA GLU A 140 10.51 -1.89 16.01
C GLU A 140 9.13 -2.12 16.63
N ALA A 141 9.12 -2.48 17.92
CA ALA A 141 7.88 -2.54 18.68
C ALA A 141 7.45 -1.13 19.09
N ALA A 142 6.15 -0.84 18.96
CA ALA A 142 5.58 0.45 19.31
C ALA A 142 4.15 0.28 19.87
N GLU A 143 3.66 1.33 20.53
CA GLU A 143 2.30 1.38 21.06
C GLU A 143 1.28 1.59 19.95
N PHE A 144 0.32 0.65 19.83
CA PHE A 144 -0.79 0.74 18.89
C PHE A 144 -2.14 0.57 19.58
N PRO A 145 -3.23 1.12 18.98
CA PRO A 145 -4.58 0.99 19.52
C PRO A 145 -5.00 -0.47 19.68
N VAL A 146 -5.78 -0.72 20.71
CA VAL A 146 -6.32 -2.05 21.02
C VAL A 146 -7.73 -2.18 20.45
N PHE A 147 -7.99 -3.25 19.73
CA PHE A 147 -9.30 -3.63 19.22
C PHE A 147 -9.91 -4.69 20.16
N HIS A 148 -11.05 -4.38 20.74
CA HIS A 148 -11.84 -5.28 21.57
C HIS A 148 -12.87 -6.03 20.71
N ILE A 149 -12.82 -7.35 20.74
CA ILE A 149 -13.73 -8.21 19.98
C ILE A 149 -15.08 -8.29 20.70
N ASN A 150 -16.16 -7.96 20.00
CA ASN A 150 -17.53 -8.07 20.48
C ASN A 150 -18.22 -9.33 19.92
N ALA A 151 -17.90 -9.73 18.68
CA ALA A 151 -18.44 -10.92 18.05
C ALA A 151 -17.49 -11.48 16.99
N ILE A 152 -17.55 -12.79 16.82
CA ILE A 152 -16.92 -13.51 15.71
C ILE A 152 -18.01 -14.31 15.01
N GLN A 153 -18.15 -14.10 13.71
CA GLN A 153 -19.02 -14.87 12.83
C GLN A 153 -18.17 -15.64 11.83
N HIS A 154 -18.60 -16.81 11.43
CA HIS A 154 -17.91 -17.62 10.44
C HIS A 154 -18.91 -18.51 9.68
N LYS A 155 -18.50 -18.97 8.50
CA LYS A 155 -19.22 -20.00 7.74
C LYS A 155 -19.25 -21.33 8.50
N ASN A 156 -20.16 -22.20 8.09
CA ASN A 156 -20.01 -23.61 8.40
C ASN A 156 -18.77 -24.14 7.66
N ASN A 157 -17.82 -24.74 8.35
CA ASN A 157 -16.56 -25.21 7.78
C ASN A 157 -15.73 -24.09 7.10
N PRO A 158 -15.35 -23.03 7.82
CA PRO A 158 -14.64 -21.90 7.24
C PRO A 158 -13.20 -22.24 6.88
N ILE A 159 -12.69 -21.61 5.81
CA ILE A 159 -11.28 -21.69 5.42
C ILE A 159 -10.57 -20.45 5.96
N TYR A 160 -9.55 -20.64 6.78
CA TYR A 160 -8.72 -19.54 7.28
C TYR A 160 -7.59 -19.24 6.28
N PRO A 161 -7.62 -18.09 5.58
CA PRO A 161 -6.52 -17.67 4.73
C PRO A 161 -5.35 -17.20 5.58
N ALA A 162 -4.18 -17.73 5.32
CA ALA A 162 -2.96 -17.38 6.03
C ALA A 162 -1.78 -17.24 5.05
N THR A 163 -0.83 -16.41 5.42
CA THR A 163 0.43 -16.25 4.71
C THR A 163 1.58 -16.06 5.68
N VAL A 164 2.80 -16.24 5.19
CA VAL A 164 4.03 -15.92 5.92
C VAL A 164 4.54 -14.60 5.36
N VAL A 165 4.62 -13.58 6.21
CA VAL A 165 5.19 -12.28 5.89
C VAL A 165 6.67 -12.26 6.26
N GLY A 166 7.51 -11.65 5.45
CA GLY A 166 8.93 -11.53 5.75
C GLY A 166 9.78 -11.30 4.50
N LYS A 167 11.06 -11.70 4.61
CA LYS A 167 12.05 -11.49 3.55
C LYS A 167 11.58 -12.04 2.20
N PRO A 168 11.59 -11.22 1.14
CA PRO A 168 11.17 -11.65 -0.20
C PRO A 168 11.98 -12.84 -0.76
N PRO A 169 11.36 -13.64 -1.63
CA PRO A 169 9.99 -13.51 -2.13
C PRO A 169 8.95 -14.17 -1.22
N GLN A 170 8.01 -13.39 -0.72
CA GLN A 170 6.82 -13.83 0.01
C GLN A 170 5.56 -13.26 -0.67
N GLU A 171 4.41 -13.18 0.05
CA GLU A 171 3.13 -12.74 -0.51
C GLU A 171 3.20 -11.37 -1.17
N ASP A 172 3.93 -10.42 -0.57
CA ASP A 172 4.05 -9.05 -1.07
C ASP A 172 4.63 -8.97 -2.49
N LYS A 173 5.54 -9.88 -2.84
CA LYS A 173 6.05 -9.98 -4.21
C LYS A 173 4.92 -10.27 -5.20
N PHE A 174 4.09 -11.26 -4.92
CA PHE A 174 3.01 -11.67 -5.81
C PHE A 174 1.89 -10.63 -5.87
N MET A 175 1.54 -10.04 -4.73
CA MET A 175 0.57 -8.96 -4.66
C MET A 175 1.07 -7.70 -5.38
N GLY A 176 2.32 -7.32 -5.17
CA GLY A 176 2.94 -6.19 -5.83
C GLY A 176 3.06 -6.36 -7.35
N ASP A 177 3.50 -7.53 -7.82
CA ASP A 177 3.59 -7.85 -9.26
C ASP A 177 2.20 -7.81 -9.92
N CYS A 178 1.18 -8.34 -9.25
CA CYS A 178 -0.20 -8.29 -9.71
C CYS A 178 -0.72 -6.84 -9.80
N THR A 179 -0.49 -6.06 -8.74
CA THR A 179 -0.88 -4.65 -8.69
C THR A 179 -0.24 -3.84 -9.81
N GLN A 180 1.05 -3.99 -10.02
CA GLN A 180 1.77 -3.30 -11.10
C GLN A 180 1.27 -3.72 -12.49
N SER A 181 0.96 -5.00 -12.67
CA SER A 181 0.49 -5.52 -13.96
C SER A 181 -0.92 -5.02 -14.31
N ILE A 182 -1.81 -4.90 -13.33
CA ILE A 182 -3.21 -4.48 -13.52
C ILE A 182 -3.34 -2.96 -13.51
N LEU A 183 -2.73 -2.27 -12.54
CA LEU A 183 -2.94 -0.84 -12.32
C LEU A 183 -1.83 0.04 -12.91
N GLY A 184 -0.63 -0.51 -13.14
CA GLY A 184 0.48 0.22 -13.76
C GLY A 184 0.10 0.95 -15.05
N PRO A 185 -0.68 0.34 -15.98
CA PRO A 185 -1.12 1.02 -17.17
C PRO A 185 -1.95 2.29 -16.95
N LEU A 186 -2.60 2.43 -15.78
CA LEU A 186 -3.43 3.61 -15.46
C LEU A 186 -2.60 4.88 -15.26
N ILE A 187 -1.30 4.77 -14.96
CA ILE A 187 -0.41 5.91 -14.84
C ILE A 187 -0.36 6.74 -16.14
N LYS A 188 -0.59 6.10 -17.28
CA LYS A 188 -0.63 6.75 -18.59
C LYS A 188 -1.79 7.72 -18.76
N LEU A 189 -2.83 7.63 -17.95
CA LEU A 189 -3.94 8.59 -17.96
C LEU A 189 -3.48 9.98 -17.49
N ILE A 190 -2.45 10.03 -16.65
CA ILE A 190 -1.89 11.26 -16.09
C ILE A 190 -0.57 11.60 -16.79
N HIS A 191 0.22 10.59 -17.12
CA HIS A 191 1.54 10.69 -17.75
C HIS A 191 1.56 9.90 -19.05
N PRO A 192 0.97 10.43 -20.15
CA PRO A 192 0.86 9.71 -21.44
C PRO A 192 2.22 9.38 -22.08
N GLU A 193 3.28 10.10 -21.70
CA GLU A 193 4.67 9.84 -22.12
C GLU A 193 5.24 8.53 -21.55
N ILE A 194 4.69 8.03 -20.45
CA ILE A 194 5.17 6.77 -19.84
C ILE A 194 4.74 5.58 -20.69
N LYS A 195 5.70 4.73 -21.03
CA LYS A 195 5.44 3.45 -21.73
C LYS A 195 5.13 2.33 -20.74
N SER A 196 5.97 2.18 -19.71
CA SER A 196 5.82 1.19 -18.65
C SER A 196 6.57 1.59 -17.39
N THR A 197 6.18 0.99 -16.26
CA THR A 197 6.82 1.18 -14.96
C THR A 197 7.01 -0.17 -14.30
N TRP A 198 8.06 -0.28 -13.47
CA TRP A 198 8.27 -1.47 -12.64
C TRP A 198 8.98 -1.10 -11.34
N ALA A 199 8.34 -1.35 -10.20
CA ALA A 199 8.93 -1.25 -8.88
C ALA A 199 9.49 -2.62 -8.47
N TYR A 200 10.75 -2.66 -8.12
CA TYR A 200 11.46 -3.91 -7.83
C TYR A 200 11.23 -4.39 -6.41
N PHE A 201 10.70 -5.61 -6.24
CA PHE A 201 10.48 -6.20 -4.92
C PHE A 201 11.78 -6.43 -4.14
N GLU A 202 12.90 -6.67 -4.82
CA GLU A 202 14.21 -6.82 -4.21
C GLU A 202 14.69 -5.54 -3.50
N ALA A 203 14.11 -4.40 -3.88
CA ALA A 203 14.34 -3.10 -3.25
C ALA A 203 13.15 -2.66 -2.36
N GLY A 204 12.27 -3.59 -1.94
CA GLY A 204 11.09 -3.29 -1.14
C GLY A 204 10.04 -2.46 -1.89
N PHE A 205 9.96 -2.57 -3.21
CA PHE A 205 9.09 -1.82 -4.13
C PHE A 205 9.32 -0.29 -4.11
N HIS A 206 9.13 0.36 -2.98
CA HIS A 206 9.22 1.82 -2.87
C HIS A 206 10.65 2.34 -3.02
N ASN A 207 11.69 1.53 -2.82
CA ASN A 207 13.05 2.02 -2.93
C ASN A 207 13.58 2.10 -4.35
N LEU A 208 12.96 1.40 -5.31
CA LEU A 208 13.40 1.44 -6.70
C LEU A 208 12.24 1.29 -7.68
N LEU A 209 11.94 2.35 -8.41
CA LEU A 209 11.01 2.39 -9.54
C LEU A 209 11.78 2.66 -10.83
N VAL A 210 11.63 1.78 -11.82
CA VAL A 210 12.12 2.03 -13.17
C VAL A 210 10.96 2.44 -14.07
N VAL A 211 11.16 3.50 -14.85
CA VAL A 211 10.15 4.09 -15.72
C VAL A 211 10.70 4.19 -17.13
N SER A 212 10.09 3.53 -18.09
CA SER A 212 10.37 3.77 -19.50
C SER A 212 9.45 4.86 -20.04
N THR A 213 10.04 5.88 -20.64
CA THR A 213 9.33 7.08 -21.08
C THR A 213 9.77 7.55 -22.45
N GLU A 214 8.87 8.19 -23.17
CA GLU A 214 9.23 9.00 -24.33
C GLU A 214 9.87 10.32 -23.87
N ASN A 215 10.80 10.82 -24.65
CA ASN A 215 11.46 12.10 -24.42
C ASN A 215 11.11 13.04 -25.57
N ARG A 216 9.97 13.73 -25.45
CA ARG A 216 9.40 14.60 -26.52
C ARG A 216 10.03 15.99 -26.53
N TYR A 217 10.60 16.43 -25.40
CA TYR A 217 11.29 17.70 -25.24
C TYR A 217 12.32 17.64 -24.11
N THR A 218 13.27 18.56 -24.13
CA THR A 218 14.37 18.62 -23.17
C THR A 218 13.88 18.64 -21.73
N ARG A 219 14.41 17.73 -20.90
CA ARG A 219 14.10 17.58 -19.46
C ARG A 219 12.68 17.10 -19.15
N GLU A 220 11.91 16.63 -20.14
CA GLU A 220 10.62 15.99 -19.89
C GLU A 220 10.71 14.80 -18.92
N PRO A 221 11.73 13.92 -18.98
CA PRO A 221 11.86 12.82 -18.02
C PRO A 221 11.90 13.28 -16.57
N PHE A 222 12.56 14.38 -16.23
CA PHE A 222 12.55 14.95 -14.88
C PHE A 222 11.15 15.43 -14.47
N LYS A 223 10.43 16.14 -15.36
CA LYS A 223 9.04 16.54 -15.11
C LYS A 223 8.16 15.35 -14.81
N THR A 224 8.30 14.27 -15.58
CA THR A 224 7.54 13.02 -15.38
C THR A 224 7.87 12.37 -14.04
N ALA A 225 9.15 12.25 -13.69
CA ALA A 225 9.57 11.70 -12.41
C ALA A 225 9.06 12.53 -11.21
N LEU A 226 9.13 13.86 -11.30
CA LEU A 226 8.60 14.75 -10.26
C LEU A 226 7.07 14.64 -10.14
N GLY A 227 6.38 14.48 -11.26
CA GLY A 227 4.94 14.21 -11.27
C GLY A 227 4.58 12.89 -10.58
N ILE A 228 5.34 11.82 -10.83
CA ILE A 228 5.18 10.54 -10.13
C ILE A 228 5.39 10.70 -8.62
N LEU A 229 6.44 11.38 -8.20
CA LEU A 229 6.76 11.61 -6.78
C LEU A 229 5.74 12.50 -6.06
N GLY A 230 4.90 13.22 -6.78
CA GLY A 230 3.79 14.01 -6.23
C GLY A 230 2.47 13.25 -6.09
N GLN A 231 2.41 11.94 -6.41
CA GLN A 231 1.13 11.23 -6.53
C GLN A 231 0.99 10.07 -5.56
N GLY A 232 0.02 10.15 -4.66
CA GLY A 232 -0.47 9.05 -3.84
C GLY A 232 0.65 8.18 -3.23
N GLN A 233 0.54 6.89 -3.37
CA GLN A 233 1.52 5.92 -2.85
C GLN A 233 2.87 5.98 -3.58
N LEU A 234 2.91 6.41 -4.84
CA LEU A 234 4.16 6.60 -5.58
C LEU A 234 5.04 7.70 -4.98
N SER A 235 4.46 8.60 -4.18
CA SER A 235 5.19 9.60 -3.41
C SER A 235 6.18 9.02 -2.40
N LEU A 236 6.04 7.75 -2.04
CA LEU A 236 6.98 7.03 -1.18
C LEU A 236 8.22 6.52 -1.93
N THR A 237 8.22 6.58 -3.25
CA THR A 237 9.36 6.10 -4.06
C THR A 237 10.63 6.87 -3.70
N LYS A 238 11.71 6.13 -3.42
CA LYS A 238 13.02 6.66 -3.05
C LYS A 238 13.89 6.95 -4.26
N THR A 239 13.96 5.99 -5.18
CA THR A 239 14.78 6.08 -6.39
C THR A 239 13.94 5.88 -7.63
N ILE A 240 14.00 6.82 -8.57
CA ILE A 240 13.45 6.66 -9.91
C ILE A 240 14.60 6.59 -10.91
N ILE A 241 14.58 5.54 -11.75
CA ILE A 241 15.46 5.44 -12.92
C ILE A 241 14.58 5.58 -14.16
N LEU A 242 14.85 6.59 -14.96
CA LEU A 242 14.18 6.83 -16.24
C LEU A 242 15.01 6.23 -17.37
N VAL A 243 14.37 5.48 -18.24
CA VAL A 243 14.99 4.84 -19.41
C VAL A 243 14.16 5.10 -20.66
N ASN A 244 14.74 4.92 -21.83
CA ASN A 244 14.05 5.10 -23.11
C ASN A 244 12.81 4.18 -23.24
N SER A 245 11.83 4.62 -24.01
CA SER A 245 10.53 3.95 -24.18
C SER A 245 10.61 2.52 -24.75
N ASN A 246 11.70 2.17 -25.42
CA ASN A 246 11.94 0.84 -25.98
C ASN A 246 12.60 -0.15 -25.00
N VAL A 247 12.97 0.30 -23.80
CA VAL A 247 13.63 -0.53 -22.78
C VAL A 247 12.58 -1.29 -21.97
N ASP A 248 12.80 -2.60 -21.82
CA ASP A 248 12.01 -3.42 -20.90
C ASP A 248 12.42 -3.11 -19.44
N VAL A 249 11.52 -2.45 -18.72
CA VAL A 249 11.71 -2.08 -17.31
C VAL A 249 11.88 -3.26 -16.35
N LYS A 250 11.61 -4.48 -16.79
CA LYS A 250 11.85 -5.72 -16.02
C LYS A 250 13.22 -6.33 -16.32
N ASN A 251 13.90 -5.89 -17.37
CA ASN A 251 15.20 -6.40 -17.78
C ASN A 251 16.34 -5.56 -17.16
N LYS A 252 16.86 -6.02 -16.01
CA LYS A 252 17.95 -5.35 -15.29
C LYS A 252 19.19 -5.11 -16.15
N SER A 253 19.51 -6.04 -17.07
CA SER A 253 20.67 -5.90 -17.95
C SER A 253 20.50 -4.73 -18.93
N GLN A 254 19.32 -4.59 -19.53
CA GLN A 254 19.04 -3.45 -20.43
C GLN A 254 19.09 -2.12 -19.66
N ILE A 255 18.51 -2.06 -18.46
CA ILE A 255 18.52 -0.87 -17.62
C ILE A 255 19.97 -0.44 -17.31
N LEU A 256 20.82 -1.37 -16.89
CA LEU A 256 22.24 -1.10 -16.62
C LEU A 256 23.00 -0.64 -17.86
N GLN A 257 22.65 -1.18 -19.04
CA GLN A 257 23.24 -0.73 -20.32
C GLN A 257 22.84 0.71 -20.65
N GLU A 258 21.57 1.10 -20.42
CA GLU A 258 21.11 2.47 -20.64
C GLU A 258 21.81 3.46 -19.68
N ILE A 259 21.93 3.11 -18.39
CA ILE A 259 22.69 3.93 -17.42
C ILE A 259 24.14 4.10 -17.89
N ARG A 260 24.82 3.01 -18.25
CA ARG A 260 26.21 3.06 -18.74
C ARG A 260 26.37 3.94 -19.97
N LYS A 261 25.38 3.90 -20.88
CA LYS A 261 25.45 4.58 -22.18
C LYS A 261 25.11 6.07 -22.09
N ASN A 262 24.11 6.42 -21.30
CA ASN A 262 23.43 7.71 -21.39
C ASN A 262 23.57 8.60 -20.14
N PHE A 263 23.86 8.03 -18.97
CA PHE A 263 23.81 8.80 -17.72
C PHE A 263 25.08 9.62 -17.48
N ASN A 264 24.89 10.92 -17.35
CA ASN A 264 25.92 11.85 -16.88
C ASN A 264 25.53 12.42 -15.50
N PRO A 265 26.26 12.12 -14.41
CA PRO A 265 25.85 12.53 -13.06
C PRO A 265 25.81 14.05 -12.84
N GLN A 266 26.48 14.86 -13.66
CA GLN A 266 26.41 16.32 -13.55
C GLN A 266 25.10 16.90 -14.07
N SER A 267 24.49 16.28 -15.08
CA SER A 267 23.31 16.82 -15.76
C SER A 267 22.07 15.97 -15.55
N ASP A 268 22.22 14.68 -15.28
CA ASP A 268 21.13 13.69 -15.38
C ASP A 268 20.80 13.06 -14.02
N PHE A 269 21.25 13.72 -12.95
CA PHE A 269 20.96 13.34 -11.56
C PHE A 269 20.25 14.47 -10.82
N LEU A 270 19.22 14.13 -10.06
CA LEU A 270 18.53 15.05 -9.17
C LEU A 270 18.37 14.43 -7.79
N LEU A 271 18.89 15.10 -6.78
CA LEU A 271 18.72 14.76 -5.37
C LEU A 271 17.67 15.69 -4.73
N LEU A 272 16.64 15.10 -4.15
CA LEU A 272 15.62 15.80 -3.37
C LEU A 272 15.80 15.48 -1.89
N SER A 273 16.37 16.41 -1.15
CA SER A 273 16.59 16.29 0.30
C SER A 273 15.31 16.57 1.10
N LYS A 274 15.25 16.08 2.34
CA LYS A 274 14.18 16.39 3.31
C LYS A 274 12.78 16.03 2.79
N THR A 275 12.67 14.85 2.20
CA THR A 275 11.41 14.32 1.67
C THR A 275 10.88 13.17 2.51
N PRO A 276 9.56 12.88 2.48
CA PRO A 276 9.04 11.68 3.12
C PRO A 276 9.54 10.42 2.42
N LEU A 277 9.82 9.39 3.21
CA LEU A 277 10.13 8.03 2.74
C LEU A 277 9.12 7.03 3.32
N ASP A 278 9.18 5.79 2.84
CA ASP A 278 8.47 4.67 3.45
C ASP A 278 8.91 4.50 4.92
N THR A 279 7.96 4.20 5.79
CA THR A 279 8.23 3.91 7.21
C THR A 279 9.16 2.73 7.43
N LEU A 280 9.19 1.80 6.49
CA LEU A 280 10.03 0.60 6.53
C LEU A 280 11.43 0.83 5.96
N ASP A 281 11.72 2.02 5.40
CA ASP A 281 13.06 2.39 4.97
C ASP A 281 13.84 3.02 6.14
N PHE A 282 14.70 2.23 6.77
CA PHE A 282 15.53 2.66 7.90
C PHE A 282 16.84 3.35 7.50
N THR A 283 17.01 3.71 6.23
CA THR A 283 18.20 4.44 5.76
C THR A 283 18.08 5.96 5.89
N GLY A 284 16.93 6.45 6.31
CA GLY A 284 16.69 7.88 6.56
C GLY A 284 17.23 8.34 7.92
N GLU A 285 17.26 9.66 8.13
CA GLU A 285 17.67 10.28 9.41
C GLU A 285 16.75 9.90 10.59
N SER A 286 15.49 9.69 10.29
CA SER A 286 14.45 9.21 11.21
C SER A 286 13.27 8.66 10.43
N MET A 287 12.32 8.03 11.12
CA MET A 287 11.10 7.52 10.50
C MET A 287 10.42 8.60 9.63
N HIS A 288 10.08 8.27 8.40
CA HIS A 288 9.48 9.15 7.36
C HIS A 288 10.37 10.30 6.85
N LYS A 289 11.62 10.41 7.27
CA LYS A 289 12.51 11.48 6.82
C LYS A 289 13.70 10.91 6.07
N GLY A 290 13.90 11.38 4.85
CA GLY A 290 15.06 11.00 4.08
C GLY A 290 15.19 11.85 2.82
N SER A 291 15.74 11.24 1.78
CA SER A 291 16.00 11.90 0.50
C SER A 291 15.57 10.99 -0.64
N LYS A 292 15.24 11.58 -1.78
CA LYS A 292 14.90 10.86 -3.01
C LYS A 292 15.89 11.21 -4.10
N MET A 293 16.07 10.30 -5.06
CA MET A 293 16.90 10.56 -6.22
C MET A 293 16.20 10.17 -7.52
N ILE A 294 16.51 10.93 -8.56
CA ILE A 294 16.09 10.66 -9.93
C ILE A 294 17.36 10.52 -10.77
N ILE A 295 17.42 9.46 -11.55
CA ILE A 295 18.48 9.16 -12.52
C ILE A 295 17.83 9.17 -13.90
N ASP A 296 18.22 10.10 -14.75
CA ASP A 296 17.76 10.15 -16.13
C ASP A 296 18.78 9.44 -17.04
N ALA A 297 18.43 8.23 -17.47
CA ALA A 297 19.21 7.43 -18.41
C ALA A 297 18.52 7.33 -19.79
N THR A 298 17.65 8.27 -20.13
CA THR A 298 16.94 8.24 -21.42
C THR A 298 17.83 8.62 -22.59
N GLY A 299 18.93 9.35 -22.35
CA GLY A 299 19.77 9.87 -23.42
C GLY A 299 19.04 10.93 -24.26
N TYR A 300 19.63 12.11 -24.35
CA TYR A 300 19.10 13.14 -25.24
C TYR A 300 19.59 12.83 -26.66
N ASN A 301 18.67 12.74 -27.61
CA ASN A 301 19.05 12.90 -29.01
C ASN A 301 19.51 14.36 -29.17
N THR A 302 20.82 14.60 -29.07
CA THR A 302 21.45 15.83 -29.52
C THR A 302 21.49 15.79 -31.04
N ASN A 303 20.36 16.06 -31.65
CA ASN A 303 20.30 16.46 -33.06
C ASN A 303 20.19 17.97 -33.11
#